data_068881748b29ae5aeb2239e09e7b9a85
#
_entry.id   068881748b29ae5aeb2239e09e7b9a85
#
_cell.length_a   1.000
_cell.length_b   1.000
_cell.length_c   1.000
_cell.angle_alpha   90.00
_cell.angle_beta   90.00
_cell.angle_gamma   90.00
#
_symmetry.space_group_name_H-M   'P 1'
#
loop_
_entity.id
_entity.type
_entity.pdbx_description
1 polymer ?
#
loop_
_entity_poly.entity_id
_entity_poly.type
_entity_poly.pdbx_seq_one_letter_code
_entity_poly.pdbx_strand_id
1 'polypeptide(L)'
;FAASRGGWPASLLARTQKAQLLVAKNYVQTICSNDISSIDGKKRDARLTSMILRAYARNVSTLVKKKSLLDDVTSSGEVSCHVDTFDDYVAALEKLFVIQNISAWCPAIRSKTAIRSGVKRCFCDPSIPIALLGLSPESLSMQLKTFGFIFEQMCIRDLKAYTIDLNSHVSYYHD
;
A
#
# COMPACT_ATOMS: atom_id res chain seq x y z
N PHE A 1 17.06 -5.68 2.79
CA PHE A 1 17.44 -4.40 2.15
C PHE A 1 16.60 -4.13 0.89
N ALA A 2 16.51 -5.08 -0.07
CA ALA A 2 15.82 -4.89 -1.36
C ALA A 2 14.35 -4.41 -1.20
N ALA A 3 13.59 -4.99 -0.27
CA ALA A 3 12.22 -4.55 0.02
C ALA A 3 12.16 -3.12 0.55
N SER A 4 13.12 -2.72 1.40
CA SER A 4 13.17 -1.36 1.97
C SER A 4 13.60 -0.30 0.96
N ARG A 5 14.50 -0.66 0.05
CA ARG A 5 14.94 0.20 -1.06
C ARG A 5 13.82 0.40 -2.09
N GLY A 6 13.04 -0.65 -2.36
CA GLY A 6 12.06 -0.68 -3.43
C GLY A 6 12.65 -0.83 -4.83
N GLY A 7 11.76 -0.80 -5.82
CA GLY A 7 12.08 -0.89 -7.26
C GLY A 7 12.21 0.47 -7.96
N TRP A 8 12.35 1.56 -7.24
CA TRP A 8 12.40 2.91 -7.80
C TRP A 8 13.66 3.16 -8.63
N PRO A 9 13.58 3.64 -9.88
CA PRO A 9 14.77 3.95 -10.67
C PRO A 9 15.74 4.88 -9.94
N ALA A 10 15.25 5.93 -9.28
CA ALA A 10 16.07 6.85 -8.50
C ALA A 10 16.81 6.16 -7.35
N SER A 11 16.21 5.13 -6.72
CA SER A 11 16.89 4.39 -5.65
C SER A 11 17.98 3.47 -6.19
N LEU A 12 17.80 2.93 -7.39
CA LEU A 12 18.80 2.07 -8.04
C LEU A 12 20.03 2.87 -8.49
N LEU A 13 19.82 4.12 -8.90
CA LEU A 13 20.89 5.02 -9.36
C LEU A 13 21.61 5.75 -8.22
N ALA A 14 21.04 5.75 -7.02
CA ALA A 14 21.63 6.44 -5.86
C ALA A 14 22.91 5.75 -5.39
N ARG A 15 23.96 6.54 -5.11
CA ARG A 15 25.32 6.05 -4.81
C ARG A 15 25.48 5.44 -3.41
N THR A 16 24.61 5.79 -2.46
CA THR A 16 24.71 5.32 -1.07
C THR A 16 23.45 4.62 -0.64
N GLN A 17 23.57 3.62 0.25
CA GLN A 17 22.41 2.93 0.82
C GLN A 17 21.43 3.90 1.51
N LYS A 18 21.94 4.90 2.22
CA LYS A 18 21.13 5.94 2.85
C LYS A 18 20.29 6.72 1.82
N ALA A 19 20.89 7.13 0.71
CA ALA A 19 20.18 7.83 -0.36
C ALA A 19 19.14 6.91 -1.03
N GLN A 20 19.46 5.64 -1.24
CA GLN A 20 18.54 4.64 -1.78
C GLN A 20 17.26 4.49 -0.93
N LEU A 21 17.40 4.44 0.40
CA LEU A 21 16.27 4.32 1.33
C LEU A 21 15.46 5.62 1.48
N LEU A 22 16.05 6.78 1.19
CA LEU A 22 15.34 8.06 1.25
C LEU A 22 14.32 8.24 0.13
N VAL A 23 14.48 7.57 -1.00
CA VAL A 23 13.58 7.73 -2.17
C VAL A 23 12.14 7.43 -1.78
N ALA A 24 11.86 6.29 -1.15
CA ALA A 24 10.52 5.94 -0.73
C ALA A 24 9.93 6.89 0.32
N LYS A 25 10.76 7.38 1.26
CA LYS A 25 10.33 8.35 2.27
C LYS A 25 9.91 9.68 1.64
N ASN A 26 10.73 10.20 0.73
CA ASN A 26 10.44 11.42 0.00
C ASN A 26 9.20 11.27 -0.87
N TYR A 27 9.04 10.13 -1.53
CA TYR A 27 7.85 9.84 -2.33
C TYR A 27 6.57 9.87 -1.49
N VAL A 28 6.56 9.19 -0.35
CA VAL A 28 5.42 9.22 0.60
C VAL A 28 5.11 10.66 1.04
N GLN A 29 6.13 11.45 1.34
CA GLN A 29 5.94 12.86 1.74
C GLN A 29 5.30 13.67 0.62
N THR A 30 5.77 13.51 -0.63
CA THR A 30 5.23 14.21 -1.81
C THR A 30 3.77 13.83 -2.07
N ILE A 31 3.43 12.54 -1.98
CA ILE A 31 2.04 12.08 -2.09
C ILE A 31 1.14 12.80 -1.08
N CYS A 32 1.54 12.83 0.19
CA CYS A 32 0.72 13.43 1.25
C CYS A 32 0.58 14.95 1.09
N SER A 33 1.64 15.64 0.66
CA SER A 33 1.63 17.11 0.61
C SER A 33 1.03 17.68 -0.68
N ASN A 34 1.22 17.02 -1.81
CA ASN A 34 0.92 17.60 -3.13
C ASN A 34 0.08 16.68 -4.02
N ASP A 35 0.58 15.47 -4.30
CA ASP A 35 0.07 14.65 -5.40
C ASP A 35 -1.39 14.24 -5.22
N ILE A 36 -1.78 13.91 -3.99
CA ILE A 36 -3.16 13.48 -3.70
C ILE A 36 -4.21 14.57 -4.01
N SER A 37 -3.82 15.83 -3.91
CA SER A 37 -4.71 16.96 -4.23
C SER A 37 -4.67 17.33 -5.72
N SER A 38 -3.57 17.02 -6.41
CA SER A 38 -3.42 17.36 -7.82
C SER A 38 -4.17 16.44 -8.77
N ILE A 39 -4.52 15.22 -8.33
CA ILE A 39 -5.12 14.17 -9.19
C ILE A 39 -6.50 14.57 -9.74
N ASP A 40 -7.26 15.34 -9.00
CA ASP A 40 -8.61 15.78 -9.37
C ASP A 40 -8.91 17.24 -8.95
N GLY A 41 -7.90 17.97 -8.48
CA GLY A 41 -8.00 19.35 -8.02
C GLY A 41 -8.69 19.53 -6.66
N LYS A 42 -9.10 18.46 -5.99
CA LYS A 42 -9.68 18.53 -4.65
C LYS A 42 -8.59 18.72 -3.61
N LYS A 43 -8.72 19.74 -2.77
CA LYS A 43 -7.83 19.93 -1.63
C LYS A 43 -8.04 18.82 -0.60
N ARG A 44 -6.98 18.04 -0.32
CA ARG A 44 -6.98 16.97 0.69
C ARG A 44 -5.99 17.29 1.81
N ASP A 45 -6.36 16.91 3.01
CA ASP A 45 -5.51 17.11 4.19
C ASP A 45 -4.35 16.11 4.20
N ALA A 46 -3.12 16.63 4.30
CA ALA A 46 -1.90 15.83 4.29
C ALA A 46 -1.79 14.90 5.52
N ARG A 47 -2.29 15.35 6.68
CA ARG A 47 -2.29 14.56 7.91
C ARG A 47 -3.24 13.37 7.80
N LEU A 48 -4.46 13.60 7.35
CA LEU A 48 -5.44 12.54 7.13
C LEU A 48 -4.92 11.54 6.07
N THR A 49 -4.31 12.03 4.98
CA THR A 49 -3.66 11.18 3.97
C THR A 49 -2.60 10.26 4.59
N SER A 50 -1.72 10.83 5.42
CA SER A 50 -0.67 10.07 6.11
C SER A 50 -1.25 9.03 7.05
N MET A 51 -2.33 9.34 7.77
CA MET A 51 -2.99 8.40 8.69
C MET A 51 -3.65 7.24 7.94
N ILE A 52 -4.33 7.51 6.82
CA ILE A 52 -4.91 6.48 5.96
C ILE A 52 -3.81 5.56 5.41
N LEU A 53 -2.73 6.12 4.87
CA LEU A 53 -1.60 5.34 4.37
C LEU A 53 -0.94 4.50 5.47
N ARG A 54 -0.81 5.02 6.70
CA ARG A 54 -0.29 4.27 7.85
C ARG A 54 -1.21 3.12 8.27
N ALA A 55 -2.53 3.33 8.26
CA ALA A 55 -3.50 2.26 8.53
C ALA A 55 -3.38 1.14 7.48
N TYR A 56 -3.22 1.49 6.20
CA TYR A 56 -2.93 0.54 5.13
C TYR A 56 -1.60 -0.18 5.34
N ALA A 57 -0.54 0.54 5.73
CA ALA A 57 0.79 -0.04 5.93
C ALA A 57 0.82 -1.07 7.07
N ARG A 58 0.10 -0.81 8.18
CA ARG A 58 -0.06 -1.77 9.28
C ARG A 58 -0.80 -3.04 8.85
N ASN A 59 -1.60 -2.94 7.81
CA ASN A 59 -2.44 -4.02 7.30
C ASN A 59 -2.03 -4.49 5.90
N VAL A 60 -0.78 -4.23 5.49
CA VAL A 60 -0.27 -4.65 4.19
C VAL A 60 -0.36 -6.17 4.02
N SER A 61 -0.74 -6.61 2.83
CA SER A 61 -0.95 -8.02 2.46
C SER A 61 -2.00 -8.76 3.30
N THR A 62 -2.93 -8.05 3.94
CA THR A 62 -4.03 -8.66 4.71
C THR A 62 -5.40 -8.43 4.08
N LEU A 63 -6.39 -9.20 4.53
CA LEU A 63 -7.80 -9.09 4.14
C LEU A 63 -8.61 -8.21 5.09
N VAL A 64 -7.97 -7.23 5.74
CA VAL A 64 -8.62 -6.36 6.69
C VAL A 64 -9.82 -5.64 6.09
N LYS A 65 -10.91 -5.55 6.84
CA LYS A 65 -12.14 -4.86 6.43
C LYS A 65 -11.93 -3.34 6.43
N LYS A 66 -12.61 -2.64 5.52
CA LYS A 66 -12.59 -1.17 5.45
C LYS A 66 -12.92 -0.52 6.79
N LYS A 67 -13.92 -1.05 7.51
CA LYS A 67 -14.28 -0.53 8.83
C LYS A 67 -13.09 -0.52 9.79
N SER A 68 -12.33 -1.61 9.87
CA SER A 68 -11.16 -1.68 10.76
C SER A 68 -10.06 -0.70 10.37
N LEU A 69 -9.87 -0.43 9.07
CA LEU A 69 -8.95 0.63 8.62
C LEU A 69 -9.43 2.02 9.05
N LEU A 70 -10.72 2.29 8.93
CA LEU A 70 -11.32 3.56 9.35
C LEU A 70 -11.22 3.74 10.86
N ASP A 71 -11.52 2.70 11.64
CA ASP A 71 -11.38 2.68 13.10
C ASP A 71 -9.94 2.96 13.51
N ASP A 72 -8.95 2.39 12.77
CA ASP A 72 -7.53 2.62 13.00
C ASP A 72 -7.12 4.09 12.71
N VAL A 73 -7.66 4.71 11.66
CA VAL A 73 -7.43 6.12 11.33
C VAL A 73 -7.97 7.05 12.42
N THR A 74 -9.13 6.74 12.97
CA THR A 74 -9.82 7.59 13.96
C THR A 74 -9.44 7.28 15.41
N SER A 75 -8.71 6.18 15.66
CA SER A 75 -8.38 5.68 17.01
C SER A 75 -7.62 6.67 17.88
N SER A 76 -6.83 7.56 17.28
CA SER A 76 -6.07 8.58 18.03
C SER A 76 -6.94 9.75 18.52
N GLY A 77 -8.16 9.90 18.02
CA GLY A 77 -9.02 11.05 18.29
C GLY A 77 -8.55 12.38 17.67
N GLU A 78 -7.42 12.35 16.94
CA GLU A 78 -6.82 13.55 16.35
C GLU A 78 -7.49 14.02 15.06
N VAL A 79 -8.18 13.11 14.37
CA VAL A 79 -8.94 13.40 13.15
C VAL A 79 -10.29 12.69 13.20
N SER A 80 -11.30 13.37 12.67
CA SER A 80 -12.59 12.74 12.33
C SER A 80 -12.54 12.37 10.84
N CYS A 81 -12.95 11.16 10.52
CA CYS A 81 -13.04 10.71 9.14
C CYS A 81 -14.32 9.92 8.93
N HIS A 82 -15.19 10.41 8.08
CA HIS A 82 -16.39 9.70 7.65
C HIS A 82 -16.04 8.68 6.55
N VAL A 83 -16.90 7.66 6.39
CA VAL A 83 -16.71 6.59 5.40
C VAL A 83 -16.53 7.14 3.99
N ASP A 84 -17.36 8.10 3.58
CA ASP A 84 -17.31 8.69 2.24
C ASP A 84 -15.98 9.47 2.02
N THR A 85 -15.50 10.17 3.04
CA THR A 85 -14.20 10.85 3.02
C THR A 85 -13.06 9.84 2.88
N PHE A 86 -13.10 8.77 3.67
CA PHE A 86 -12.12 7.70 3.58
C PHE A 86 -12.09 7.08 2.17
N ASP A 87 -13.26 6.80 1.59
CA ASP A 87 -13.38 6.24 0.25
C ASP A 87 -12.84 7.19 -0.84
N ASP A 88 -13.12 8.51 -0.73
CA ASP A 88 -12.57 9.51 -1.66
C ASP A 88 -11.03 9.55 -1.62
N TYR A 89 -10.44 9.49 -0.42
CA TYR A 89 -8.97 9.45 -0.29
C TYR A 89 -8.38 8.16 -0.84
N VAL A 90 -8.97 7.01 -0.53
CA VAL A 90 -8.51 5.71 -1.05
C VAL A 90 -8.61 5.68 -2.57
N ALA A 91 -9.72 6.16 -3.15
CA ALA A 91 -9.89 6.23 -4.60
C ALA A 91 -8.85 7.15 -5.27
N ALA A 92 -8.48 8.26 -4.63
CA ALA A 92 -7.42 9.14 -5.12
C ALA A 92 -6.04 8.44 -5.07
N LEU A 93 -5.74 7.71 -3.98
CA LEU A 93 -4.50 6.96 -3.83
C LEU A 93 -4.40 5.77 -4.81
N GLU A 94 -5.54 5.15 -5.16
CA GLU A 94 -5.60 4.12 -6.20
C GLU A 94 -5.36 4.73 -7.60
N LYS A 95 -5.94 5.89 -7.91
CA LYS A 95 -5.68 6.62 -9.16
C LYS A 95 -4.21 7.05 -9.30
N LEU A 96 -3.54 7.36 -8.20
CA LEU A 96 -2.10 7.64 -8.15
C LEU A 96 -1.23 6.37 -8.20
N PHE A 97 -1.84 5.19 -8.30
CA PHE A 97 -1.17 3.89 -8.25
C PHE A 97 -0.36 3.63 -6.97
N VAL A 98 -0.62 4.37 -5.90
CA VAL A 98 0.04 4.16 -4.59
C VAL A 98 -0.51 2.92 -3.92
N ILE A 99 -1.86 2.82 -3.88
CA ILE A 99 -2.60 1.64 -3.41
C ILE A 99 -2.99 0.79 -4.62
N GLN A 100 -2.70 -0.49 -4.57
CA GLN A 100 -3.01 -1.46 -5.62
C GLN A 100 -3.59 -2.74 -5.02
N ASN A 101 -4.78 -2.63 -4.46
CA ASN A 101 -5.49 -3.77 -3.88
C ASN A 101 -5.62 -4.94 -4.86
N ILE A 102 -5.65 -6.18 -4.32
CA ILE A 102 -5.78 -7.42 -5.10
C ILE A 102 -7.10 -8.08 -4.76
N SER A 103 -7.83 -8.47 -5.81
CA SER A 103 -9.08 -9.23 -5.69
C SER A 103 -8.82 -10.72 -5.46
N ALA A 104 -9.79 -11.39 -4.85
CA ALA A 104 -9.79 -12.84 -4.76
C ALA A 104 -9.98 -13.47 -6.14
N TRP A 105 -9.26 -14.56 -6.38
CA TRP A 105 -9.56 -15.47 -7.49
C TRP A 105 -10.57 -16.52 -7.05
N CYS A 106 -11.51 -16.84 -7.94
CA CYS A 106 -12.47 -17.90 -7.72
C CYS A 106 -12.63 -18.72 -9.00
N PRO A 107 -12.46 -20.05 -8.94
CA PRO A 107 -12.56 -20.92 -10.13
C PRO A 107 -13.97 -20.99 -10.69
N ALA A 108 -14.99 -20.76 -9.88
CA ALA A 108 -16.39 -20.87 -10.30
C ALA A 108 -16.92 -19.50 -10.74
N ILE A 109 -17.19 -19.34 -12.03
CA ILE A 109 -17.69 -18.10 -12.66
C ILE A 109 -18.94 -17.54 -11.98
N ARG A 110 -19.77 -18.40 -11.37
CA ARG A 110 -21.01 -18.01 -10.66
C ARG A 110 -20.90 -18.07 -9.13
N SER A 111 -19.69 -18.14 -8.59
CA SER A 111 -19.50 -18.24 -7.13
C SER A 111 -19.83 -16.92 -6.45
N LYS A 112 -20.75 -16.98 -5.48
CA LYS A 112 -21.03 -15.87 -4.56
C LYS A 112 -19.84 -15.56 -3.67
N THR A 113 -18.90 -16.50 -3.49
CA THR A 113 -17.69 -16.36 -2.68
C THR A 113 -16.76 -15.28 -3.25
N ALA A 114 -16.59 -15.23 -4.58
CA ALA A 114 -15.78 -14.20 -5.23
C ALA A 114 -16.29 -12.77 -4.95
N ILE A 115 -17.62 -12.61 -4.91
CA ILE A 115 -18.25 -11.30 -4.65
C ILE A 115 -18.16 -10.92 -3.17
N ARG A 116 -18.14 -11.92 -2.26
CA ARG A 116 -18.07 -11.71 -0.80
C ARG A 116 -16.66 -11.62 -0.26
N SER A 117 -15.67 -12.08 -1.01
CA SER A 117 -14.27 -12.03 -0.61
C SER A 117 -13.79 -10.58 -0.61
N GLY A 118 -13.17 -10.18 0.50
CA GLY A 118 -12.54 -8.87 0.61
C GLY A 118 -11.39 -8.70 -0.37
N VAL A 119 -10.88 -7.49 -0.51
CA VAL A 119 -9.65 -7.24 -1.25
C VAL A 119 -8.45 -7.36 -0.31
N LYS A 120 -7.35 -7.92 -0.79
CA LYS A 120 -6.07 -7.91 -0.09
C LYS A 120 -5.46 -6.52 -0.22
N ARG A 121 -5.08 -5.91 0.91
CA ARG A 121 -4.56 -4.54 0.96
C ARG A 121 -3.11 -4.50 0.51
N CYS A 122 -2.84 -3.85 -0.60
CA CYS A 122 -1.53 -3.82 -1.21
C CYS A 122 -1.13 -2.41 -1.65
N PHE A 123 0.18 -2.18 -1.68
CA PHE A 123 0.80 -1.01 -2.29
C PHE A 123 1.43 -1.37 -3.64
N CYS A 124 1.82 -0.38 -4.42
CA CYS A 124 2.56 -0.63 -5.65
C CYS A 124 3.99 -1.12 -5.39
N ASP A 125 4.59 -0.74 -4.24
CA ASP A 125 5.97 -1.10 -3.89
C ASP A 125 6.10 -1.37 -2.38
N PRO A 126 6.85 -2.40 -1.94
CA PRO A 126 7.01 -2.76 -0.54
C PRO A 126 7.75 -1.69 0.29
N SER A 127 8.53 -0.82 -0.33
CA SER A 127 9.24 0.26 0.36
C SER A 127 8.30 1.34 0.91
N ILE A 128 7.10 1.49 0.35
CA ILE A 128 6.10 2.45 0.82
C ILE A 128 5.62 2.09 2.24
N PRO A 129 5.07 0.90 2.50
CA PRO A 129 4.67 0.54 3.87
C PRO A 129 5.85 0.52 4.84
N ILE A 130 7.05 0.13 4.42
CA ILE A 130 8.26 0.19 5.26
C ILE A 130 8.57 1.64 5.67
N ALA A 131 8.53 2.58 4.73
CA ALA A 131 8.76 4.00 4.98
C ALA A 131 7.69 4.60 5.92
N LEU A 132 6.40 4.26 5.69
CA LEU A 132 5.27 4.71 6.51
C LEU A 132 5.33 4.20 7.96
N LEU A 133 5.82 2.97 8.16
CA LEU A 133 5.99 2.36 9.48
C LEU A 133 7.29 2.78 10.16
N GLY A 134 8.15 3.55 9.48
CA GLY A 134 9.44 4.00 10.03
C GLY A 134 10.45 2.87 10.24
N LEU A 135 10.29 1.76 9.53
CA LEU A 135 11.17 0.60 9.67
C LEU A 135 12.49 0.80 8.91
N SER A 136 13.58 0.32 9.51
CA SER A 136 14.86 0.14 8.82
C SER A 136 15.00 -1.31 8.33
N PRO A 137 15.94 -1.60 7.40
CA PRO A 137 16.23 -2.98 7.01
C PRO A 137 16.56 -3.88 8.19
N GLU A 138 17.28 -3.37 9.18
CA GLU A 138 17.67 -4.09 10.39
C GLU A 138 16.47 -4.37 11.29
N SER A 139 15.64 -3.35 11.57
CA SER A 139 14.45 -3.52 12.40
C SER A 139 13.43 -4.47 11.74
N LEU A 140 13.32 -4.43 10.41
CA LEU A 140 12.46 -5.33 9.66
C LEU A 140 12.93 -6.79 9.77
N SER A 141 14.25 -7.04 9.74
CA SER A 141 14.83 -8.38 9.87
C SER A 141 14.57 -9.02 11.24
N MET A 142 14.38 -8.21 12.27
CA MET A 142 14.04 -8.66 13.64
C MET A 142 12.55 -8.94 13.81
N GLN A 143 11.70 -8.48 12.90
CA GLN A 143 10.23 -8.61 12.97
C GLN A 143 9.72 -9.56 11.88
N LEU A 144 10.00 -10.86 12.02
CA LEU A 144 9.73 -11.87 11.01
C LEU A 144 8.27 -11.91 10.54
N LYS A 145 7.31 -11.67 11.43
CA LYS A 145 5.89 -11.60 11.05
C LYS A 145 5.62 -10.44 10.10
N THR A 146 6.09 -9.25 10.44
CA THR A 146 5.98 -8.06 9.57
C THR A 146 6.75 -8.26 8.27
N PHE A 147 7.94 -8.86 8.35
CA PHE A 147 8.74 -9.20 7.18
C PHE A 147 7.99 -10.13 6.22
N GLY A 148 7.25 -11.13 6.72
CA GLY A 148 6.45 -12.02 5.90
C GLY A 148 5.42 -11.28 5.04
N PHE A 149 4.67 -10.34 5.62
CA PHE A 149 3.70 -9.51 4.88
C PHE A 149 4.38 -8.58 3.85
N ILE A 150 5.52 -8.01 4.21
CA ILE A 150 6.32 -7.16 3.29
C ILE A 150 6.91 -8.01 2.16
N PHE A 151 7.36 -9.23 2.45
CA PHE A 151 7.87 -10.14 1.44
C PHE A 151 6.76 -10.58 0.46
N GLU A 152 5.58 -10.91 0.97
CA GLU A 152 4.41 -11.18 0.12
C GLU A 152 4.09 -9.97 -0.78
N GLN A 153 4.12 -8.75 -0.23
CA GLN A 153 3.92 -7.52 -1.01
C GLN A 153 4.97 -7.38 -2.13
N MET A 154 6.22 -7.73 -1.85
CA MET A 154 7.30 -7.71 -2.85
C MET A 154 7.05 -8.74 -3.97
N CYS A 155 6.67 -9.97 -3.61
CA CYS A 155 6.31 -11.01 -4.58
C CYS A 155 5.13 -10.59 -5.46
N ILE A 156 4.10 -9.98 -4.88
CA ILE A 156 2.93 -9.48 -5.60
C ILE A 156 3.33 -8.41 -6.63
N ARG A 157 4.18 -7.46 -6.23
CA ARG A 157 4.71 -6.43 -7.15
C ARG A 157 5.44 -7.08 -8.32
N ASP A 158 6.35 -8.00 -8.03
CA ASP A 158 7.18 -8.64 -9.04
C ASP A 158 6.33 -9.52 -9.99
N LEU A 159 5.36 -10.26 -9.46
CA LEU A 159 4.41 -11.01 -10.28
C LEU A 159 3.61 -10.10 -11.21
N LYS A 160 3.12 -8.95 -10.72
CA LYS A 160 2.44 -7.96 -11.56
C LYS A 160 3.35 -7.45 -12.68
N ALA A 161 4.61 -7.14 -12.36
CA ALA A 161 5.57 -6.67 -13.35
C ALA A 161 5.88 -7.74 -14.41
N TYR A 162 6.07 -9.00 -14.01
CA TYR A 162 6.37 -10.10 -14.94
C TYR A 162 5.19 -10.51 -15.82
N THR A 163 3.97 -10.22 -15.38
CA THR A 163 2.75 -10.63 -16.10
C THR A 163 2.12 -9.50 -16.93
N ILE A 164 2.74 -8.32 -16.98
CA ILE A 164 2.18 -7.14 -17.67
C ILE A 164 1.92 -7.40 -19.16
N ASP A 165 2.84 -8.12 -19.81
CA ASP A 165 2.75 -8.43 -21.25
C ASP A 165 1.90 -9.70 -21.54
N LEU A 166 1.45 -10.41 -20.49
CA LEU A 166 0.72 -11.66 -20.62
C LEU A 166 -0.81 -11.47 -20.61
N ASN A 167 -1.28 -10.22 -20.55
CA ASN A 167 -2.71 -9.89 -20.40
C ASN A 167 -3.38 -10.70 -19.28
N SER A 168 -2.66 -10.86 -18.16
CA SER A 168 -3.06 -11.66 -17.01
C SER A 168 -3.23 -10.80 -15.76
N HIS A 169 -3.95 -11.32 -14.77
CA HIS A 169 -4.20 -10.64 -13.50
C HIS A 169 -3.63 -11.44 -12.34
N VAL A 170 -2.96 -10.74 -11.43
CA VAL A 170 -2.54 -11.31 -10.14
C VAL A 170 -3.70 -11.23 -9.16
N SER A 171 -4.10 -12.37 -8.64
CA SER A 171 -5.17 -12.51 -7.65
C SER A 171 -4.67 -13.36 -6.48
N TYR A 172 -5.34 -13.26 -5.34
CA TYR A 172 -5.06 -14.16 -4.23
C TYR A 172 -6.11 -15.28 -4.18
N TYR A 173 -5.72 -16.45 -3.68
CA TYR A 173 -6.62 -17.55 -3.37
C TYR A 173 -6.72 -17.72 -1.86
N HIS A 174 -7.91 -18.02 -1.39
CA HIS A 174 -8.19 -18.29 0.02
C HIS A 174 -9.29 -19.36 0.09
N ASP A 175 -8.99 -20.45 0.80
CA ASP A 175 -9.94 -21.52 1.12
C ASP A 175 -10.89 -21.12 2.25
#